data_f93d9b59e43ccb7a678afa147502c750
#
_entry.id   f93d9b59e43ccb7a678afa147502c750
#
_cell.length_a   1.000
_cell.length_b   1.000
_cell.length_c   1.000
_cell.angle_alpha   90.00
_cell.angle_beta   90.00
_cell.angle_gamma   90.00
#
_symmetry.space_group_name_H-M   'P 1'
#
loop_
_entity.id
_entity.type
_entity.pdbx_description
1 polymer ?
#
loop_
_entity_poly.entity_id
_entity_poly.type
_entity_poly.pdbx_seq_one_letter_code
_entity_poly.pdbx_strand_id
1 'polypeptide(L)'
;MTISGWVFMISVGFNAAISVRVSNELGAGNPKSAAFSVIIVNIYSLITCVILAIVILACRDVLSYAFTEGKEVSDAVSDLCPLLAVTLVLNGIQPVLSGVAVGCGWQTFVAKGIWTGMIGGTVIQTFILAWVTFRTDWTKEVEEASKRMDKWSDKKQELVVTVLD
;
A
#
# COMPACT_ATOMS: atom_id res chain seq x y z
N MET A 1 6.45 12.37 -2.94
CA MET A 1 6.77 10.93 -3.06
C MET A 1 6.47 10.27 -1.74
N THR A 2 5.76 9.16 -1.77
CA THR A 2 5.34 8.47 -0.55
C THR A 2 6.35 7.38 -0.16
N ILE A 3 6.40 7.01 1.12
CA ILE A 3 7.25 5.93 1.65
C ILE A 3 7.00 4.62 0.88
N SER A 4 5.74 4.31 0.58
CA SER A 4 5.35 3.18 -0.25
C SER A 4 6.03 3.17 -1.63
N GLY A 5 6.26 4.34 -2.22
CA GLY A 5 6.95 4.46 -3.51
C GLY A 5 8.42 4.02 -3.43
N TRP A 6 9.11 4.33 -2.34
CA TRP A 6 10.50 3.91 -2.16
C TRP A 6 10.62 2.41 -1.93
N VAL A 7 9.74 1.84 -1.10
CA VAL A 7 9.69 0.40 -0.89
C VAL A 7 9.33 -0.33 -2.18
N PHE A 8 8.40 0.22 -2.97
CA PHE A 8 8.05 -0.33 -4.27
C PHE A 8 9.25 -0.35 -5.24
N MET A 9 10.09 0.69 -5.27
CA MET A 9 11.31 0.70 -6.10
C MET A 9 12.29 -0.42 -5.72
N ILE A 10 12.45 -0.73 -4.43
CA ILE A 10 13.24 -1.87 -3.97
C ILE A 10 12.64 -3.18 -4.49
N SER A 11 11.32 -3.33 -4.39
CA SER A 11 10.62 -4.52 -4.87
C SER A 11 10.72 -4.70 -6.40
N VAL A 12 10.73 -3.61 -7.17
CA VAL A 12 11.01 -3.63 -8.62
C VAL A 12 12.43 -4.10 -8.91
N GLY A 13 13.41 -3.75 -8.07
CA GLY A 13 14.76 -4.29 -8.16
C GLY A 13 14.81 -5.81 -8.01
N PHE A 14 14.10 -6.37 -7.04
CA PHE A 14 13.97 -7.82 -6.89
C PHE A 14 13.25 -8.49 -8.06
N ASN A 15 12.19 -7.85 -8.59
CA ASN A 15 11.48 -8.32 -9.78
C ASN A 15 12.43 -8.44 -10.99
N ALA A 16 13.20 -7.42 -11.28
CA ALA A 16 14.15 -7.42 -12.38
C ALA A 16 15.25 -8.50 -12.21
N ALA A 17 15.82 -8.58 -11.01
CA ALA A 17 16.86 -9.55 -10.71
C ALA A 17 16.39 -10.99 -10.87
N ILE A 18 15.21 -11.35 -10.35
CA ILE A 18 14.68 -12.71 -10.45
C ILE A 18 14.24 -13.06 -11.87
N SER A 19 13.67 -12.11 -12.62
CA SER A 19 13.27 -12.30 -14.02
C SER A 19 14.47 -12.69 -14.88
N VAL A 20 15.58 -11.95 -14.78
CA VAL A 20 16.82 -12.24 -15.52
C VAL A 20 17.41 -13.58 -15.06
N ARG A 21 17.45 -13.84 -13.77
CA ARG A 21 18.02 -15.08 -13.23
C ARG A 21 17.24 -16.29 -13.71
N VAL A 22 15.92 -16.27 -13.60
CA VAL A 22 15.05 -17.39 -14.02
C VAL A 22 15.17 -17.64 -15.52
N SER A 23 15.12 -16.59 -16.36
CA SER A 23 15.24 -16.76 -17.80
C SER A 23 16.60 -17.35 -18.21
N ASN A 24 17.68 -16.93 -17.58
CA ASN A 24 19.02 -17.47 -17.84
C ASN A 24 19.14 -18.95 -17.44
N GLU A 25 18.68 -19.33 -16.26
CA GLU A 25 18.75 -20.72 -15.79
C GLU A 25 17.85 -21.65 -16.61
N LEU A 26 16.68 -21.19 -17.01
CA LEU A 26 15.79 -21.95 -17.90
C LEU A 26 16.40 -22.09 -19.31
N GLY A 27 16.98 -21.02 -19.84
CA GLY A 27 17.69 -21.05 -21.13
C GLY A 27 18.91 -21.98 -21.10
N ALA A 28 19.59 -22.11 -19.97
CA ALA A 28 20.69 -23.05 -19.76
C ALA A 28 20.25 -24.49 -19.47
N GLY A 29 18.93 -24.78 -19.40
CA GLY A 29 18.40 -26.10 -19.10
C GLY A 29 18.52 -26.54 -17.63
N ASN A 30 18.63 -25.59 -16.70
CA ASN A 30 18.81 -25.85 -15.26
C ASN A 30 17.59 -25.55 -14.40
N PRO A 31 16.47 -26.31 -14.50
CA PRO A 31 15.23 -25.99 -13.80
C PRO A 31 15.35 -26.01 -12.29
N LYS A 32 16.20 -26.85 -11.72
CA LYS A 32 16.44 -26.91 -10.27
C LYS A 32 17.12 -25.63 -9.74
N SER A 33 18.07 -25.08 -10.48
CA SER A 33 18.75 -23.82 -10.14
C SER A 33 17.79 -22.64 -10.25
N ALA A 34 16.92 -22.63 -11.26
CA ALA A 34 15.87 -21.64 -11.39
C ALA A 34 14.93 -21.66 -10.18
N ALA A 35 14.39 -22.83 -9.81
CA ALA A 35 13.50 -22.99 -8.65
C ALA A 35 14.17 -22.57 -7.33
N PHE A 36 15.42 -22.95 -7.12
CA PHE A 36 16.19 -22.54 -5.95
C PHE A 36 16.35 -21.00 -5.88
N SER A 37 16.68 -20.38 -6.99
CA SER A 37 16.81 -18.91 -7.08
C SER A 37 15.50 -18.20 -6.75
N VAL A 38 14.36 -18.72 -7.18
CA VAL A 38 13.02 -18.20 -6.85
C VAL A 38 12.80 -18.20 -5.33
N ILE A 39 13.09 -19.33 -4.66
CA ILE A 39 12.90 -19.45 -3.21
C ILE A 39 13.80 -18.45 -2.48
N ILE A 40 15.07 -18.39 -2.83
CA ILE A 40 16.04 -17.51 -2.18
C ILE A 40 15.63 -16.03 -2.33
N VAL A 41 15.31 -15.58 -3.53
CA VAL A 41 14.93 -14.18 -3.77
C VAL A 41 13.61 -13.82 -3.06
N ASN A 42 12.64 -14.75 -3.01
CA ASN A 42 11.41 -14.52 -2.24
C ASN A 42 11.70 -14.35 -0.74
N ILE A 43 12.57 -15.17 -0.17
CA ILE A 43 12.95 -15.07 1.25
C ILE A 43 13.63 -13.72 1.51
N TYR A 44 14.61 -13.33 0.69
CA TYR A 44 15.30 -12.05 0.86
C TYR A 44 14.36 -10.85 0.70
N SER A 45 13.48 -10.88 -0.29
CA SER A 45 12.49 -9.83 -0.50
C SER A 45 11.53 -9.71 0.69
N LEU A 46 11.04 -10.85 1.19
CA LEU A 46 10.16 -10.90 2.36
C LEU A 46 10.85 -10.34 3.61
N ILE A 47 12.07 -10.80 3.90
CA ILE A 47 12.86 -10.30 5.04
C ILE A 47 13.06 -8.79 4.93
N THR A 48 13.43 -8.29 3.76
CA THR A 48 13.64 -6.86 3.52
C THR A 48 12.35 -6.07 3.79
N CYS A 49 11.21 -6.54 3.28
CA CYS A 49 9.93 -5.85 3.48
C CYS A 49 9.45 -5.93 4.94
N VAL A 50 9.70 -7.04 5.65
CA VAL A 50 9.38 -7.15 7.07
C VAL A 50 10.23 -6.19 7.91
N ILE A 51 11.54 -6.09 7.63
CA ILE A 51 12.42 -5.12 8.30
C ILE A 51 11.91 -3.70 8.06
N LEU A 52 11.59 -3.34 6.82
CA LEU A 52 11.06 -2.02 6.49
C LEU A 52 9.72 -1.74 7.17
N ALA A 53 8.82 -2.73 7.23
CA ALA A 53 7.56 -2.62 7.95
C ALA A 53 7.77 -2.38 9.45
N ILE A 54 8.70 -3.09 10.09
CA ILE A 54 9.06 -2.89 11.50
C ILE A 54 9.64 -1.49 11.71
N VAL A 55 10.54 -1.02 10.85
CA VAL A 55 11.10 0.33 10.94
C VAL A 55 10.01 1.40 10.82
N ILE A 56 9.08 1.25 9.89
CA ILE A 56 7.96 2.18 9.72
C ILE A 56 7.05 2.18 10.95
N LEU A 57 6.75 1.02 11.52
CA LEU A 57 5.95 0.91 12.74
C LEU A 57 6.67 1.51 13.96
N ALA A 58 7.97 1.30 14.08
CA ALA A 58 8.79 1.87 15.16
C ALA A 58 8.92 3.39 15.04
N CYS A 59 9.00 3.90 13.82
CA CYS A 59 9.14 5.33 13.55
C CYS A 59 7.80 6.04 13.25
N ARG A 60 6.65 5.41 13.49
CA ARG A 60 5.33 5.90 13.11
C ARG A 60 5.06 7.34 13.60
N ASP A 61 5.41 7.63 14.85
CA ASP A 61 5.15 8.92 15.47
C ASP A 61 6.07 10.02 14.88
N VAL A 62 7.32 9.68 14.57
CA VAL A 62 8.27 10.59 13.92
C VAL A 62 7.88 10.85 12.47
N LEU A 63 7.47 9.81 11.76
CA LEU A 63 7.00 9.91 10.37
C LEU A 63 5.73 10.75 10.29
N SER A 64 4.78 10.49 11.18
CA SER A 64 3.53 11.24 11.26
C SER A 64 3.80 12.74 11.46
N TYR A 65 4.67 13.09 12.39
CA TYR A 65 5.06 14.48 12.66
C TYR A 65 5.85 15.14 11.52
N ALA A 66 6.69 14.39 10.81
CA ALA A 66 7.47 14.90 9.68
C ALA A 66 6.64 15.21 8.43
N PHE A 67 5.49 14.53 8.26
CA PHE A 67 4.62 14.73 7.11
C PHE A 67 3.40 15.63 7.36
N THR A 68 3.14 16.00 8.63
CA THR A 68 1.94 16.77 8.99
C THR A 68 2.16 17.63 10.23
N GLU A 69 1.83 18.92 10.15
CA GLU A 69 1.90 19.87 11.27
C GLU A 69 0.66 19.84 12.19
N GLY A 70 -0.40 19.12 11.81
CA GLY A 70 -1.67 19.03 12.57
C GLY A 70 -1.80 17.75 13.38
N LYS A 71 -2.02 17.85 14.69
CA LYS A 71 -2.21 16.69 15.60
C LYS A 71 -3.31 15.72 15.13
N GLU A 72 -4.46 16.23 14.70
CA GLU A 72 -5.61 15.40 14.28
C GLU A 72 -5.27 14.53 13.04
N VAL A 73 -4.48 15.07 12.11
CA VAL A 73 -4.05 14.33 10.92
C VAL A 73 -2.90 13.38 11.27
N SER A 74 -2.03 13.77 12.18
CA SER A 74 -0.94 12.93 12.70
C SER A 74 -1.47 11.66 13.35
N ASP A 75 -2.50 11.77 14.18
CA ASP A 75 -3.13 10.63 14.84
C ASP A 75 -3.80 9.69 13.81
N ALA A 76 -4.52 10.25 12.83
CA ALA A 76 -5.14 9.46 11.76
C ALA A 76 -4.10 8.72 10.89
N VAL A 77 -2.95 9.32 10.60
CA VAL A 77 -1.84 8.67 9.87
C VAL A 77 -1.22 7.56 10.72
N SER A 78 -1.05 7.76 12.02
CA SER A 78 -0.53 6.75 12.93
C SER A 78 -1.45 5.51 13.00
N ASP A 79 -2.76 5.71 12.99
CA ASP A 79 -3.75 4.62 12.98
C ASP A 79 -3.74 3.81 11.68
N LEU A 80 -3.31 4.40 10.57
CA LEU A 80 -3.18 3.73 9.27
C LEU A 80 -1.85 2.98 9.09
N CYS A 81 -0.85 3.24 9.94
CA CYS A 81 0.47 2.59 9.85
C CYS A 81 0.42 1.04 9.88
N PRO A 82 -0.42 0.38 10.67
CA PRO A 82 -0.52 -1.08 10.63
C PRO A 82 -1.00 -1.62 9.28
N LEU A 83 -1.97 -0.95 8.66
CA LEU A 83 -2.44 -1.30 7.31
C LEU A 83 -1.34 -1.09 6.26
N LEU A 84 -0.57 -0.02 6.38
CA LEU A 84 0.59 0.22 5.54
C LEU A 84 1.63 -0.90 5.70
N ALA A 85 1.93 -1.33 6.92
CA ALA A 85 2.88 -2.40 7.19
C ALA A 85 2.45 -3.72 6.53
N VAL A 86 1.18 -4.10 6.63
CA VAL A 86 0.63 -5.30 5.96
C VAL A 86 0.77 -5.16 4.44
N THR A 87 0.42 -4.00 3.89
CA THR A 87 0.55 -3.73 2.45
C THR A 87 2.00 -3.84 1.96
N LEU A 88 2.97 -3.37 2.75
CA LEU A 88 4.39 -3.46 2.42
C LEU A 88 4.88 -4.91 2.38
N VAL A 89 4.44 -5.75 3.32
CA VAL A 89 4.80 -7.17 3.33
C VAL A 89 4.22 -7.89 2.10
N LEU A 90 2.97 -7.63 1.75
CA LEU A 90 2.34 -8.17 0.54
C LEU A 90 3.05 -7.70 -0.73
N ASN A 91 3.44 -6.43 -0.78
CA ASN A 91 4.22 -5.86 -1.88
C ASN A 91 5.65 -6.42 -1.96
N GLY A 92 6.15 -7.09 -0.94
CA GLY A 92 7.43 -7.80 -0.99
C GLY A 92 7.38 -9.09 -1.80
N ILE A 93 6.25 -9.77 -1.83
CA ILE A 93 6.09 -11.08 -2.47
C ILE A 93 5.61 -10.94 -3.93
N GLN A 94 4.61 -10.10 -4.15
CA GLN A 94 3.92 -9.99 -5.43
C GLN A 94 4.84 -9.60 -6.61
N PRO A 95 5.75 -8.60 -6.50
CA PRO A 95 6.67 -8.27 -7.59
C PRO A 95 7.65 -9.38 -7.92
N VAL A 96 8.13 -10.13 -6.92
CA VAL A 96 9.04 -11.27 -7.15
C VAL A 96 8.35 -12.35 -7.96
N LEU A 97 7.12 -12.73 -7.58
CA LEU A 97 6.32 -13.71 -8.34
C LEU A 97 6.02 -13.24 -9.76
N SER A 98 5.73 -11.94 -9.95
CA SER A 98 5.59 -11.35 -11.28
C SER A 98 6.87 -11.46 -12.09
N GLY A 99 8.03 -11.20 -11.48
CA GLY A 99 9.33 -11.34 -12.12
C GLY A 99 9.64 -12.77 -12.55
N VAL A 100 9.27 -13.77 -11.73
CA VAL A 100 9.36 -15.19 -12.07
C VAL A 100 8.50 -15.50 -13.30
N ALA A 101 7.27 -15.05 -13.31
CA ALA A 101 6.35 -15.29 -14.41
C ALA A 101 6.82 -14.63 -15.73
N VAL A 102 7.44 -13.44 -15.65
CA VAL A 102 8.09 -12.79 -16.78
C VAL A 102 9.31 -13.60 -17.24
N GLY A 103 10.17 -14.05 -16.31
CA GLY A 103 11.33 -14.89 -16.61
C GLY A 103 10.99 -16.23 -17.23
N CYS A 104 9.83 -16.80 -16.90
CA CYS A 104 9.29 -18.01 -17.54
C CYS A 104 8.57 -17.76 -18.89
N GLY A 105 8.45 -16.51 -19.33
CA GLY A 105 7.71 -16.17 -20.55
C GLY A 105 6.18 -16.12 -20.39
N TRP A 106 5.65 -16.15 -19.16
CA TRP A 106 4.20 -16.13 -18.88
C TRP A 106 3.61 -14.72 -18.83
N GLN A 107 4.12 -13.81 -19.62
CA GLN A 107 3.73 -12.39 -19.62
C GLN A 107 2.25 -12.19 -19.89
N THR A 108 1.65 -12.97 -20.82
CA THR A 108 0.21 -12.89 -21.13
C THR A 108 -0.64 -13.29 -19.94
N PHE A 109 -0.21 -14.28 -19.16
CA PHE A 109 -0.91 -14.72 -17.94
C PHE A 109 -0.87 -13.62 -16.86
N VAL A 110 0.29 -13.02 -16.66
CA VAL A 110 0.45 -11.89 -15.71
C VAL A 110 -0.42 -10.71 -16.12
N ALA A 111 -0.42 -10.33 -17.41
CA ALA A 111 -1.26 -9.25 -17.91
C ALA A 111 -2.75 -9.51 -17.66
N LYS A 112 -3.23 -10.72 -18.00
CA LYS A 112 -4.62 -11.10 -17.73
C LYS A 112 -4.95 -11.07 -16.24
N GLY A 113 -4.06 -11.54 -15.37
CA GLY A 113 -4.22 -11.51 -13.93
C GLY A 113 -4.35 -10.09 -13.37
N ILE A 114 -3.52 -9.17 -13.83
CA ILE A 114 -3.57 -7.75 -13.43
C ILE A 114 -4.91 -7.13 -13.84
N TRP A 115 -5.30 -7.29 -15.10
CA TRP A 115 -6.58 -6.74 -15.60
C TRP A 115 -7.79 -7.34 -14.87
N THR A 116 -7.79 -8.64 -14.65
CA THR A 116 -8.88 -9.32 -13.92
C THR A 116 -8.95 -8.83 -12.47
N GLY A 117 -7.80 -8.67 -11.81
CA GLY A 117 -7.72 -8.15 -10.44
C GLY A 117 -8.21 -6.70 -10.33
N MET A 118 -7.82 -5.84 -11.25
CA MET A 118 -8.28 -4.44 -11.29
C MET A 118 -9.79 -4.35 -11.51
N ILE A 119 -10.32 -5.06 -12.51
CA ILE A 119 -11.76 -5.05 -12.81
C ILE A 119 -12.54 -5.66 -11.64
N GLY A 120 -12.11 -6.82 -11.14
CA GLY A 120 -12.78 -7.51 -10.02
C GLY A 120 -12.78 -6.64 -8.75
N GLY A 121 -11.65 -6.04 -8.41
CA GLY A 121 -11.54 -5.13 -7.26
C GLY A 121 -12.47 -3.92 -7.39
N THR A 122 -12.50 -3.28 -8.56
CA THR A 122 -13.38 -2.13 -8.82
C THR A 122 -14.85 -2.53 -8.74
N VAL A 123 -15.23 -3.67 -9.29
CA VAL A 123 -16.60 -4.18 -9.24
C VAL A 123 -17.03 -4.42 -7.79
N ILE A 124 -16.22 -5.14 -7.00
CA ILE A 124 -16.51 -5.41 -5.58
C ILE A 124 -16.63 -4.10 -4.80
N GLN A 125 -15.69 -3.17 -4.98
CA GLN A 125 -15.73 -1.87 -4.33
C GLN A 125 -17.00 -1.08 -4.70
N THR A 126 -17.40 -1.10 -5.97
CA THR A 126 -18.61 -0.43 -6.44
C THR A 126 -19.86 -1.02 -5.79
N PHE A 127 -19.96 -2.33 -5.69
CA PHE A 127 -21.09 -2.99 -5.02
C PHE A 127 -21.15 -2.63 -3.52
N ILE A 128 -20.02 -2.64 -2.83
CA ILE A 128 -19.96 -2.27 -1.41
C ILE A 128 -20.39 -0.81 -1.22
N LEU A 129 -19.84 0.11 -2.01
CA LEU A 129 -20.17 1.53 -1.93
C LEU A 129 -21.64 1.79 -2.28
N ALA A 130 -22.15 1.15 -3.32
CA ALA A 130 -23.57 1.26 -3.69
C ALA A 130 -24.46 0.78 -2.54
N TRP A 131 -24.16 -0.38 -1.97
CA TRP A 131 -24.92 -0.90 -0.83
C TRP A 131 -24.88 0.04 0.37
N VAL A 132 -23.70 0.52 0.77
CA VAL A 132 -23.55 1.49 1.86
C VAL A 132 -24.37 2.74 1.57
N THR A 133 -24.25 3.30 0.34
CA THR A 133 -24.97 4.51 -0.08
C THR A 133 -26.49 4.32 0.00
N PHE A 134 -27.00 3.18 -0.47
CA PHE A 134 -28.46 2.89 -0.38
C PHE A 134 -28.95 2.66 1.05
N ARG A 135 -28.05 2.23 1.94
CA ARG A 135 -28.39 1.96 3.33
C ARG A 135 -28.14 3.12 4.29
N THR A 136 -27.48 4.16 3.80
CA THR A 136 -27.16 5.35 4.59
C THR A 136 -28.41 6.22 4.83
N ASP A 137 -28.65 6.55 6.08
CA ASP A 137 -29.67 7.50 6.47
C ASP A 137 -29.13 8.93 6.27
N TRP A 138 -29.42 9.50 5.11
CA TRP A 138 -28.96 10.82 4.73
C TRP A 138 -29.34 11.94 5.71
N THR A 139 -30.42 11.78 6.45
CA THR A 139 -30.86 12.77 7.45
C THR A 139 -29.87 12.85 8.60
N LYS A 140 -29.37 11.70 9.07
CA LYS A 140 -28.36 11.64 10.12
C LYS A 140 -26.99 12.15 9.63
N GLU A 141 -26.62 11.82 8.39
CA GLU A 141 -25.38 12.32 7.80
C GLU A 141 -25.36 13.85 7.66
N VAL A 142 -26.48 14.47 7.29
CA VAL A 142 -26.62 15.94 7.24
C VAL A 142 -26.47 16.54 8.64
N GLU A 143 -27.09 15.95 9.65
CA GLU A 143 -26.97 16.42 11.03
C GLU A 143 -25.54 16.32 11.56
N GLU A 144 -24.85 15.21 11.28
CA GLU A 144 -23.44 15.04 11.66
C GLU A 144 -22.50 15.99 10.90
N ALA A 145 -22.79 16.24 9.60
CA ALA A 145 -22.05 17.20 8.81
C ALA A 145 -22.21 18.62 9.36
N SER A 146 -23.43 19.00 9.76
CA SER A 146 -23.71 20.30 10.40
C SER A 146 -22.92 20.44 11.71
N LYS A 147 -22.96 19.44 12.59
CA LYS A 147 -22.19 19.42 13.86
C LYS A 147 -20.67 19.56 13.61
N ARG A 148 -20.16 18.94 12.56
CA ARG A 148 -18.74 19.08 12.18
C ARG A 148 -18.43 20.50 11.71
N MET A 149 -19.29 21.11 10.92
CA MET A 149 -19.12 22.49 10.44
C MET A 149 -19.17 23.51 11.60
N ASP A 150 -20.09 23.34 12.54
CA ASP A 150 -20.19 24.20 13.72
C ASP A 150 -18.91 24.13 14.56
N LYS A 151 -18.39 22.92 14.81
CA LYS A 151 -17.13 22.71 15.50
C LYS A 151 -15.93 23.38 14.81
N TRP A 152 -15.90 23.39 13.47
CA TRP A 152 -14.87 24.09 12.72
C TRP A 152 -15.01 25.60 12.78
N SER A 153 -16.25 26.10 12.80
CA SER A 153 -16.56 27.53 12.91
C SER A 153 -16.10 28.08 14.27
N ASP A 154 -16.41 27.36 15.36
CA ASP A 154 -16.00 27.72 16.72
C ASP A 154 -14.49 27.74 16.88
N LYS A 155 -13.80 26.69 16.36
CA LYS A 155 -12.33 26.62 16.41
C LYS A 155 -11.66 27.73 15.61
N LYS A 156 -12.25 28.13 14.50
CA LYS A 156 -11.75 29.27 13.69
C LYS A 156 -11.93 30.60 14.42
N GLN A 157 -13.01 30.75 15.16
CA GLN A 157 -13.31 31.95 15.93
C GLN A 157 -12.37 32.10 17.16
N GLU A 158 -12.08 31.00 17.85
CA GLU A 158 -11.06 30.97 18.91
C GLU A 158 -9.66 31.34 18.39
N LEU A 159 -9.26 30.81 17.24
CA LEU A 159 -7.98 31.15 16.61
C LEU A 159 -7.87 32.63 16.24
N VAL A 160 -8.94 33.23 15.72
CA VAL A 160 -8.97 34.66 15.36
C VAL A 160 -8.87 35.53 16.62
N VAL A 161 -9.53 35.16 17.70
CA VAL A 161 -9.43 35.89 18.99
C VAL A 161 -8.03 35.83 19.57
N THR A 162 -7.40 34.62 19.54
CA THR A 162 -6.04 34.41 20.07
C THR A 162 -4.95 35.13 19.27
N VAL A 163 -5.19 35.47 18.00
CA VAL A 163 -4.22 36.19 17.16
C VAL A 163 -4.37 37.70 17.27
N LEU A 164 -5.51 38.20 17.80
CA LEU A 164 -5.81 39.62 17.93
C LEU A 164 -5.49 40.18 19.35
N ASP A 165 -5.23 39.31 20.33
CA ASP A 165 -4.69 39.60 21.65
C ASP A 165 -3.15 39.47 21.65
#